data_3077dd94745e61c989ca53d5ed72dc3b
#
_entry.id   3077dd94745e61c989ca53d5ed72dc3b
#
_cell.length_a   1.000
_cell.length_b   1.000
_cell.length_c   1.000
_cell.angle_alpha   90.00
_cell.angle_beta   90.00
_cell.angle_gamma   90.00
#
_symmetry.space_group_name_H-M   'P 1'
#
loop_
_entity.id
_entity.type
_entity.pdbx_description
1 polymer ?
#
loop_
_entity_poly.entity_id
_entity_poly.type
_entity_poly.pdbx_seq_one_letter_code
_entity_poly.pdbx_strand_id
1 'polypeptide(L)'
;MPITKSAKKALRKEHRNHAHNLVYKNKIKELRKQILKLKEAKKEKEAQELLPEYYKAVDKAVKEKVVKKNTGDRKKSRITKLLATQS
;
A
#
# COMPACT_ATOMS: atom_id res chain seq x y z
N MET A 1 16.51 -20.51 -28.51
CA MET A 1 17.25 -20.87 -27.31
C MET A 1 16.39 -21.69 -26.38
N PRO A 2 16.85 -22.86 -25.93
CA PRO A 2 16.03 -23.60 -24.99
C PRO A 2 15.99 -22.88 -23.65
N ILE A 3 14.77 -22.66 -23.16
CA ILE A 3 14.56 -22.10 -21.85
C ILE A 3 14.94 -23.15 -20.80
N THR A 4 15.90 -22.86 -19.95
CA THR A 4 16.35 -23.77 -18.91
C THR A 4 15.28 -23.91 -17.83
N LYS A 5 15.31 -25.00 -17.07
CA LYS A 5 14.39 -25.20 -15.94
C LYS A 5 14.50 -24.07 -14.92
N SER A 6 15.71 -23.54 -14.72
CA SER A 6 15.96 -22.40 -13.84
C SER A 6 15.23 -21.14 -14.31
N ALA A 7 15.26 -20.86 -15.61
CA ALA A 7 14.59 -19.71 -16.18
C ALA A 7 13.07 -19.83 -16.05
N LYS A 8 12.49 -21.00 -16.27
CA LYS A 8 11.06 -21.25 -16.08
C LYS A 8 10.65 -21.04 -14.63
N LYS A 9 11.46 -21.51 -13.69
CA LYS A 9 11.22 -21.36 -12.25
C LYS A 9 11.26 -19.88 -11.85
N ALA A 10 12.25 -19.13 -12.36
CA ALA A 10 12.37 -17.69 -12.11
C ALA A 10 11.16 -16.92 -12.64
N LEU A 11 10.69 -17.26 -13.85
CA LEU A 11 9.54 -16.63 -14.46
C LEU A 11 8.27 -16.87 -13.62
N ARG A 12 8.03 -18.10 -13.15
CA ARG A 12 6.90 -18.42 -12.29
C ARG A 12 6.96 -17.63 -10.98
N LYS A 13 8.16 -17.49 -10.41
CA LYS A 13 8.38 -16.70 -9.20
C LYS A 13 8.04 -15.23 -9.43
N GLU A 14 8.45 -14.65 -10.55
CA GLU A 14 8.11 -13.28 -10.92
C GLU A 14 6.61 -13.07 -11.03
N HIS A 15 5.90 -13.99 -11.67
CA HIS A 15 4.44 -13.91 -11.79
C HIS A 15 3.76 -13.95 -10.42
N ARG A 16 4.18 -14.83 -9.54
CA ARG A 16 3.64 -14.90 -8.18
C ARG A 16 3.94 -13.63 -7.39
N ASN A 17 5.16 -13.11 -7.51
CA ASN A 17 5.55 -11.87 -6.83
C ASN A 17 4.74 -10.69 -7.33
N HIS A 18 4.49 -10.61 -8.64
CA HIS A 18 3.69 -9.55 -9.23
C HIS A 18 2.25 -9.56 -8.69
N ALA A 19 1.62 -10.74 -8.65
CA ALA A 19 0.27 -10.89 -8.09
C ALA A 19 0.24 -10.51 -6.61
N HIS A 20 1.24 -10.94 -5.85
CA HIS A 20 1.38 -10.62 -4.44
C HIS A 20 1.54 -9.10 -4.23
N ASN A 21 2.38 -8.47 -5.06
CA ASN A 21 2.61 -7.02 -5.03
C ASN A 21 1.34 -6.24 -5.32
N LEU A 22 0.53 -6.71 -6.28
CA LEU A 22 -0.74 -6.09 -6.62
C LEU A 22 -1.72 -6.11 -5.45
N VAL A 23 -1.77 -7.22 -4.70
CA VAL A 23 -2.63 -7.32 -3.52
C VAL A 23 -2.28 -6.24 -2.50
N TYR A 24 -1.00 -6.05 -2.20
CA TYR A 24 -0.56 -5.01 -1.26
C TYR A 24 -0.84 -3.60 -1.78
N LYS A 25 -0.52 -3.33 -3.04
CA LYS A 25 -0.75 -2.03 -3.67
C LYS A 25 -2.24 -1.68 -3.69
N ASN A 26 -3.08 -2.65 -4.04
CA ASN A 26 -4.53 -2.46 -4.10
C ASN A 26 -5.10 -2.19 -2.70
N LYS A 27 -4.62 -2.90 -1.69
CA LYS A 27 -5.05 -2.69 -0.30
C LYS A 27 -4.72 -1.28 0.18
N ILE A 28 -3.50 -0.81 -0.08
CA ILE A 28 -3.06 0.54 0.28
C ILE A 28 -3.92 1.58 -0.43
N LYS A 29 -4.14 1.39 -1.72
CA LYS A 29 -4.94 2.29 -2.55
C LYS A 29 -6.39 2.36 -2.06
N GLU A 30 -6.97 1.22 -1.73
CA GLU A 30 -8.33 1.12 -1.24
C GLU A 30 -8.50 1.81 0.10
N LEU A 31 -7.60 1.57 1.05
CA LEU A 31 -7.61 2.23 2.36
C LEU A 31 -7.46 3.74 2.22
N ARG A 32 -6.56 4.19 1.36
CA ARG A 32 -6.39 5.62 1.08
C ARG A 32 -7.68 6.23 0.52
N LYS A 33 -8.31 5.54 -0.41
CA LYS A 33 -9.56 5.97 -1.02
C LYS A 33 -10.68 6.10 0.02
N GLN A 34 -10.77 5.14 0.92
CA GLN A 34 -11.74 5.16 2.02
C GLN A 34 -11.48 6.33 2.98
N ILE A 35 -10.23 6.56 3.35
CA ILE A 35 -9.86 7.67 4.22
C ILE A 35 -10.22 9.02 3.58
N LEU A 36 -9.90 9.20 2.30
CA LEU A 36 -10.22 10.43 1.58
C LEU A 36 -11.74 10.64 1.48
N LYS A 37 -12.48 9.57 1.25
CA LYS A 37 -13.94 9.62 1.16
C LYS A 37 -14.56 10.02 2.50
N LEU A 38 -14.06 9.47 3.60
CA LEU A 38 -14.49 9.84 4.94
C LEU A 38 -14.14 11.28 5.27
N LYS A 39 -12.96 11.74 4.81
CA LYS A 39 -12.56 13.13 4.96
C LYS A 39 -13.52 14.08 4.25
N GLU A 40 -13.88 13.79 3.01
CA GLU A 40 -14.83 14.59 2.24
C GLU A 40 -16.22 14.61 2.90
N ALA A 41 -16.61 13.52 3.53
CA ALA A 41 -17.86 13.40 4.25
C ALA A 41 -17.81 14.06 5.64
N LYS A 42 -16.66 14.67 6.01
CA LYS A 42 -16.42 15.29 7.31
C LYS A 42 -16.51 14.32 8.49
N LYS A 43 -16.24 13.05 8.23
CA LYS A 43 -16.18 12.00 9.25
C LYS A 43 -14.75 11.76 9.70
N GLU A 44 -14.17 12.76 10.34
CA GLU A 44 -12.75 12.75 10.75
C GLU A 44 -12.43 11.60 11.70
N LYS A 45 -13.30 11.30 12.64
CA LYS A 45 -13.07 10.21 13.60
C LYS A 45 -12.94 8.87 12.89
N GLU A 46 -13.82 8.58 11.94
CA GLU A 46 -13.78 7.35 11.17
C GLU A 46 -12.53 7.28 10.30
N ALA A 47 -12.15 8.41 9.70
CA ALA A 47 -10.92 8.49 8.91
C ALA A 47 -9.69 8.22 9.77
N GLN A 48 -9.64 8.77 10.99
CA GLN A 48 -8.55 8.52 11.93
C GLN A 48 -8.53 7.07 12.42
N GLU A 49 -9.66 6.42 12.53
CA GLU A 49 -9.74 5.00 12.90
C GLU A 49 -9.12 4.10 11.82
N LEU A 50 -9.22 4.50 10.56
CA LEU A 50 -8.61 3.78 9.45
C LEU A 50 -7.10 4.05 9.32
N LEU A 51 -6.61 5.11 9.92
CA LEU A 51 -5.21 5.51 9.82
C LEU A 51 -4.24 4.42 10.29
N PRO A 52 -4.45 3.77 11.46
CA PRO A 52 -3.57 2.68 11.88
C PRO A 52 -3.56 1.51 10.90
N GLU A 53 -4.69 1.18 10.30
CA GLU A 53 -4.78 0.13 9.29
C GLU A 53 -4.00 0.50 8.04
N TYR A 54 -4.07 1.75 7.62
CA TYR A 54 -3.31 2.25 6.48
C TYR A 54 -1.81 2.15 6.75
N TYR A 55 -1.36 2.59 7.91
CA TYR A 55 0.04 2.49 8.32
C TYR A 55 0.51 1.05 8.34
N LYS A 56 -0.30 0.16 8.90
CA LYS A 56 0.01 -1.26 8.97
C LYS A 56 0.17 -1.86 7.57
N ALA A 57 -0.74 -1.52 6.64
CA ALA A 57 -0.67 -1.99 5.27
C ALA A 57 0.59 -1.47 4.55
N VAL A 58 0.91 -0.18 4.73
CA VAL A 58 2.11 0.42 4.13
C VAL A 58 3.37 -0.21 4.72
N ASP A 59 3.45 -0.36 6.04
CA ASP A 59 4.62 -0.96 6.69
C ASP A 59 4.83 -2.40 6.25
N LYS A 60 3.76 -3.16 6.12
CA LYS A 60 3.83 -4.54 5.63
C LYS A 60 4.33 -4.59 4.18
N ALA A 61 3.85 -3.67 3.33
CA ALA A 61 4.30 -3.57 1.95
C ALA A 61 5.78 -3.22 1.87
N VAL A 62 6.27 -2.35 2.75
CA VAL A 62 7.70 -2.00 2.84
C VAL A 62 8.50 -3.23 3.30
N LYS A 63 8.01 -3.95 4.30
CA LYS A 63 8.66 -5.16 4.80
C LYS A 63 8.79 -6.22 3.73
N GLU A 64 7.77 -6.39 2.90
CA GLU A 64 7.75 -7.35 1.79
C GLU A 64 8.45 -6.82 0.53
N LYS A 65 9.05 -5.65 0.61
CA LYS A 65 9.77 -4.99 -0.49
C LYS A 65 8.89 -4.67 -1.71
N VAL A 66 7.60 -4.57 -1.51
CA VAL A 66 6.65 -4.15 -2.54
C VAL A 66 6.77 -2.65 -2.78
N VAL A 67 6.99 -1.90 -1.71
CA VAL A 67 7.12 -0.45 -1.72
C VAL A 67 8.46 -0.10 -1.06
N LYS A 68 9.18 0.85 -1.64
CA LYS A 68 10.43 1.33 -1.06
C LYS A 68 10.14 2.09 0.24
N LYS A 69 11.07 2.00 1.20
CA LYS A 69 10.92 2.66 2.49
C LYS A 69 10.61 4.15 2.36
N ASN A 70 11.33 4.85 1.48
CA ASN A 70 11.10 6.27 1.27
C ASN A 70 9.71 6.57 0.73
N THR A 71 9.21 5.73 -0.18
CA THR A 71 7.86 5.85 -0.73
C THR A 71 6.82 5.58 0.35
N GLY A 72 7.05 4.56 1.19
CA GLY A 72 6.18 4.24 2.31
C GLY A 72 6.09 5.41 3.30
N ASP A 73 7.22 5.99 3.66
CA ASP A 73 7.28 7.14 4.56
C ASP A 73 6.53 8.35 3.97
N ARG A 74 6.67 8.59 2.68
CA ARG A 74 5.95 9.66 1.98
C ARG A 74 4.44 9.43 2.01
N LYS A 75 3.99 8.20 1.78
CA LYS A 75 2.56 7.86 1.83
C LYS A 75 1.98 8.10 3.21
N LYS A 76 2.67 7.67 4.25
CA LYS A 76 2.25 7.89 5.63
C LYS A 76 2.21 9.38 5.97
N SER A 77 3.25 10.11 5.59
CA SER A 77 3.34 11.56 5.81
C SER A 77 2.22 12.32 5.12
N ARG A 78 1.94 12.00 3.86
CA ARG A 78 0.88 12.65 3.07
C ARG A 78 -0.48 12.44 3.69
N ILE A 79 -0.81 11.21 4.09
CA ILE A 79 -2.12 10.93 4.67
C ILE A 79 -2.28 11.61 6.02
N THR A 80 -1.22 11.65 6.82
CA THR A 80 -1.21 12.35 8.10
C THR A 80 -1.46 13.85 7.92
N LYS A 81 -0.79 14.46 6.95
CA LYS A 81 -0.98 15.87 6.63
C LYS A 81 -2.38 16.18 6.14
N LEU A 82 -2.93 15.31 5.30
CA LEU A 82 -4.30 15.46 4.80
C LEU A 82 -5.31 15.46 5.93
N LEU A 83 -5.14 14.61 6.92
CA LEU A 83 -6.03 14.55 8.08
C LEU A 83 -5.79 15.72 9.04
N ALA A 84 -4.55 16.17 9.16
CA ALA A 84 -4.19 17.27 10.05
C ALA A 84 -4.63 18.65 9.53
N THR A 85 -4.73 18.81 8.21
CA THR A 85 -5.15 20.10 7.60
C THR A 85 -6.66 20.31 7.68
N GLN A 86 -7.39 19.39 8.23
CA GLN A 86 -8.80 19.59 8.50
C GLN A 86 -8.98 20.16 9.89
N SER A 87 -9.08 21.38 9.93
CA SER A 87 -9.60 22.05 11.11
C SER A 87 -11.09 22.30 10.95
#